data_7bb18e7fe77d4e06187b0d017e83400a
#
_entry.id   7bb18e7fe77d4e06187b0d017e83400a
#
_cell.length_a   1.000
_cell.length_b   1.000
_cell.length_c   1.000
_cell.angle_alpha   90.00
_cell.angle_beta   90.00
_cell.angle_gamma   90.00
#
_symmetry.space_group_name_H-M   'P 1'
#
loop_
_entity.id
_entity.type
_entity.pdbx_description
1 polymer ?
#
loop_
_entity_poly.entity_id
_entity_poly.type
_entity_poly.pdbx_seq_one_letter_code
_entity_poly.pdbx_strand_id
1 'polypeptide(L)'
;SLFNIHDKVEPAFTREPIYNTFGEYLASIDFRQARIAETEKYNHVTYYFDGGEEFKSKNMYKILVPSAKVPKYDMKPEMSTIDVTKAIMAAMDEDIDFILANFANPDMLGHTGNIPATVKGLEVCDFCIGKILEKAEENFYEVVITSDHGNCEYMKDIDGNIIVQHTTNKVPFVISSTKYKLKNEGSLCDVIPTIIDMFEISKPEEMTGSSLLIKD
;
A
#
# COMPACT_ATOMS: atom_id res chain seq x y z
N SER A 1 17.28 2.32 -1.15
CA SER A 1 17.82 1.73 -2.37
C SER A 1 18.70 0.56 -2.00
N LEU A 2 18.36 -0.63 -2.50
CA LEU A 2 19.22 -1.80 -2.41
C LEU A 2 20.37 -1.61 -3.39
N PHE A 3 21.46 -1.06 -2.90
CA PHE A 3 22.70 -1.18 -3.60
C PHE A 3 23.23 -2.60 -3.38
N ASN A 4 23.38 -3.36 -4.46
CA ASN A 4 24.29 -4.51 -4.46
C ASN A 4 25.67 -3.96 -4.18
N ILE A 5 26.07 -3.98 -2.93
CA ILE A 5 27.41 -3.61 -2.49
C ILE A 5 28.30 -4.77 -2.92
N HIS A 6 29.05 -4.58 -3.99
CA HIS A 6 30.09 -5.53 -4.36
C HIS A 6 31.05 -5.73 -3.19
N ASP A 7 31.52 -6.95 -2.99
CA ASP A 7 32.26 -7.62 -1.91
C ASP A 7 33.43 -6.86 -1.21
N LYS A 8 33.52 -5.53 -1.30
CA LYS A 8 34.63 -4.74 -0.77
C LYS A 8 34.24 -3.63 0.20
N VAL A 9 32.96 -3.52 0.53
CA VAL A 9 32.48 -2.48 1.46
C VAL A 9 31.72 -3.16 2.60
N GLU A 10 32.23 -3.02 3.81
CA GLU A 10 31.51 -3.44 5.01
C GLU A 10 30.46 -2.39 5.37
N PRO A 11 29.17 -2.77 5.53
CA PRO A 11 28.15 -1.84 5.96
C PRO A 11 28.40 -1.39 7.41
N ALA A 12 28.22 -0.10 7.69
CA ALA A 12 28.31 0.41 9.07
C ALA A 12 27.19 -0.13 9.97
N PHE A 13 26.06 -0.48 9.37
CA PHE A 13 24.92 -1.12 10.04
C PHE A 13 24.47 -2.30 9.20
N THR A 14 24.41 -3.48 9.79
CA THR A 14 23.80 -4.67 9.18
C THR A 14 22.29 -4.61 9.37
N ARG A 15 21.56 -5.09 8.38
CA ARG A 15 20.11 -5.27 8.51
C ARG A 15 19.84 -6.54 9.31
N GLU A 16 19.08 -6.40 10.39
CA GLU A 16 18.55 -7.58 11.08
C GLU A 16 17.38 -8.17 10.30
N PRO A 17 17.30 -9.50 10.16
CA PRO A 17 16.15 -10.15 9.54
C PRO A 17 14.88 -9.85 10.34
N ILE A 18 13.78 -9.58 9.63
CA ILE A 18 12.46 -9.44 10.22
C ILE A 18 11.73 -10.76 10.01
N TYR A 19 11.28 -11.37 11.08
CA TYR A 19 10.57 -12.65 11.07
C TYR A 19 9.10 -12.44 11.40
N ASN A 20 8.28 -13.42 11.04
CA ASN A 20 6.85 -13.44 11.27
C ASN A 20 6.16 -12.17 10.77
N THR A 21 6.55 -11.77 9.55
CA THR A 21 5.88 -10.69 8.83
C THR A 21 4.40 -11.01 8.63
N PHE A 22 3.58 -10.01 8.32
CA PHE A 22 2.14 -10.26 8.15
C PHE A 22 1.85 -11.29 7.05
N GLY A 23 2.65 -11.28 5.97
CA GLY A 23 2.54 -12.29 4.91
C GLY A 23 2.82 -13.72 5.39
N GLU A 24 3.87 -13.89 6.20
CA GLU A 24 4.22 -15.18 6.82
C GLU A 24 3.14 -15.63 7.82
N TYR A 25 2.65 -14.72 8.64
CA TYR A 25 1.60 -15.00 9.60
C TYR A 25 0.30 -15.46 8.91
N LEU A 26 -0.18 -14.74 7.90
CA LEU A 26 -1.36 -15.14 7.14
C LEU A 26 -1.17 -16.53 6.49
N ALA A 27 0.02 -16.81 5.95
CA ALA A 27 0.33 -18.11 5.38
C ALA A 27 0.33 -19.24 6.43
N SER A 28 0.76 -18.95 7.67
CA SER A 28 0.78 -19.92 8.76
C SER A 28 -0.60 -20.37 9.23
N ILE A 29 -1.62 -19.53 8.99
CA ILE A 29 -3.03 -19.80 9.29
C ILE A 29 -3.85 -20.13 8.03
N ASP A 30 -3.16 -20.49 6.92
CA ASP A 30 -3.74 -20.89 5.63
C ASP A 30 -4.60 -19.81 4.93
N PHE A 31 -4.47 -18.53 5.27
CA PHE A 31 -5.14 -17.44 4.56
C PHE A 31 -4.56 -17.27 3.16
N ARG A 32 -5.46 -17.07 2.19
CA ARG A 32 -5.11 -16.70 0.81
C ARG A 32 -4.85 -15.21 0.73
N GLN A 33 -3.76 -14.81 0.09
CA GLN A 33 -3.38 -13.40 0.02
C GLN A 33 -2.92 -12.99 -1.37
N ALA A 34 -3.28 -11.78 -1.82
CA ALA A 34 -2.80 -11.19 -3.06
C ALA A 34 -1.98 -9.92 -2.80
N ARG A 35 -0.92 -9.74 -3.59
CA ARG A 35 -0.07 -8.54 -3.65
C ARG A 35 -0.17 -7.96 -5.04
N ILE A 36 -0.71 -6.76 -5.20
CA ILE A 36 -1.04 -6.20 -6.51
C ILE A 36 -0.48 -4.79 -6.63
N ALA A 37 0.39 -4.55 -7.58
CA ALA A 37 0.85 -3.21 -7.91
C ALA A 37 1.39 -3.13 -9.33
N GLU A 38 1.50 -1.93 -9.86
CA GLU A 38 2.27 -1.71 -11.08
C GLU A 38 3.77 -1.72 -10.80
N THR A 39 4.59 -1.85 -11.86
CA THR A 39 6.04 -2.08 -11.79
C THR A 39 6.75 -1.16 -10.80
N GLU A 40 6.43 0.14 -10.78
CA GLU A 40 7.09 1.14 -9.92
C GLU A 40 6.90 0.87 -8.42
N LYS A 41 5.80 0.27 -8.03
CA LYS A 41 5.44 0.03 -6.64
C LYS A 41 5.32 -1.46 -6.26
N TYR A 42 5.70 -2.35 -7.17
CA TYR A 42 5.60 -3.79 -6.92
C TYR A 42 6.44 -4.26 -5.72
N ASN A 43 7.66 -3.76 -5.60
CA ASN A 43 8.51 -4.09 -4.44
C ASN A 43 7.95 -3.57 -3.12
N HIS A 44 7.13 -2.52 -3.13
CA HIS A 44 6.52 -1.98 -1.90
C HIS A 44 5.47 -2.92 -1.31
N VAL A 45 4.72 -3.61 -2.16
CA VAL A 45 3.70 -4.58 -1.73
C VAL A 45 4.24 -6.02 -1.62
N THR A 46 5.48 -6.28 -2.01
CA THR A 46 6.13 -7.59 -1.94
C THR A 46 7.37 -7.55 -1.05
N TYR A 47 8.54 -7.32 -1.61
CA TYR A 47 9.83 -7.38 -0.93
C TYR A 47 9.90 -6.52 0.35
N TYR A 48 9.48 -5.24 0.29
CA TYR A 48 9.52 -4.38 1.47
C TYR A 48 8.46 -4.74 2.50
N PHE A 49 7.28 -5.11 2.05
CA PHE A 49 6.21 -5.54 2.94
C PHE A 49 6.53 -6.85 3.65
N ASP A 50 7.26 -7.74 2.99
CA ASP A 50 7.73 -9.02 3.54
C ASP A 50 9.08 -8.87 4.29
N GLY A 51 9.39 -7.68 4.84
CA GLY A 51 10.55 -7.43 5.69
C GLY A 51 11.89 -7.34 4.96
N GLY A 52 11.89 -7.27 3.61
CA GLY A 52 13.07 -7.19 2.77
C GLY A 52 13.67 -8.52 2.39
N GLU A 53 12.87 -9.56 2.47
CA GLU A 53 13.16 -10.90 2.00
C GLU A 53 12.15 -11.33 0.92
N GLU A 54 12.51 -12.30 0.11
CA GLU A 54 11.58 -12.86 -0.87
C GLU A 54 10.78 -13.99 -0.22
N PHE A 55 9.60 -13.64 0.31
CA PHE A 55 8.69 -14.64 0.86
C PHE A 55 7.80 -15.25 -0.22
N LYS A 56 7.62 -16.57 -0.16
CA LYS A 56 6.75 -17.36 -1.06
C LYS A 56 5.90 -18.33 -0.24
N SER A 57 4.61 -18.39 -0.57
CA SER A 57 3.67 -19.38 -0.04
C SER A 57 2.75 -19.88 -1.15
N LYS A 58 2.24 -21.10 -1.01
CA LYS A 58 1.23 -21.67 -1.92
C LYS A 58 -0.06 -20.84 -1.99
N ASN A 59 -0.34 -20.09 -0.92
CA ASN A 59 -1.55 -19.28 -0.76
C ASN A 59 -1.32 -17.79 -1.06
N MET A 60 -0.15 -17.42 -1.64
CA MET A 60 0.21 -16.05 -1.98
C MET A 60 0.25 -15.84 -3.49
N TYR A 61 -0.52 -14.91 -3.98
CA TYR A 61 -0.58 -14.50 -5.38
C TYR A 61 0.08 -13.13 -5.56
N LYS A 62 1.14 -13.06 -6.32
CA LYS A 62 1.88 -11.82 -6.63
C LYS A 62 1.55 -11.40 -8.07
N ILE A 63 0.82 -10.29 -8.22
CA ILE A 63 0.31 -9.81 -9.50
C ILE A 63 1.03 -8.50 -9.85
N LEU A 64 1.93 -8.58 -10.82
CA LEU A 64 2.63 -7.44 -11.37
C LEU A 64 1.87 -6.90 -12.59
N VAL A 65 1.41 -5.65 -12.49
CA VAL A 65 0.84 -4.91 -13.61
C VAL A 65 1.97 -4.07 -14.26
N PRO A 66 2.23 -4.18 -15.57
CA PRO A 66 3.27 -3.37 -16.20
C PRO A 66 2.96 -1.88 -16.12
N SER A 67 3.92 -1.07 -15.65
CA SER A 67 3.82 0.38 -15.71
C SER A 67 3.90 0.91 -17.14
N ALA A 68 3.30 2.05 -17.37
CA ALA A 68 3.33 2.70 -18.68
C ALA A 68 4.77 3.05 -19.12
N LYS A 69 5.12 2.73 -20.36
CA LYS A 69 6.42 3.05 -20.94
C LYS A 69 6.42 4.50 -21.47
N VAL A 70 6.55 5.45 -20.57
CA VAL A 70 6.63 6.89 -20.89
C VAL A 70 7.88 7.52 -20.30
N PRO A 71 8.46 8.58 -20.89
CA PRO A 71 9.65 9.25 -20.35
C PRO A 71 9.43 9.86 -18.95
N LYS A 72 8.20 10.33 -18.68
CA LYS A 72 7.76 10.86 -17.38
C LYS A 72 6.28 10.52 -17.17
N TYR A 73 5.89 10.22 -15.95
CA TYR A 73 4.51 9.80 -15.65
C TYR A 73 3.48 10.93 -15.76
N ASP A 74 3.89 12.20 -15.69
CA ASP A 74 2.99 13.33 -15.95
C ASP A 74 2.45 13.38 -17.40
N MET A 75 3.09 12.64 -18.32
CA MET A 75 2.57 12.45 -19.70
C MET A 75 1.43 11.42 -19.78
N LYS A 76 1.27 10.58 -18.73
CA LYS A 76 0.20 9.58 -18.59
C LYS A 76 -0.23 9.48 -17.12
N PRO A 77 -0.95 10.50 -16.61
CA PRO A 77 -1.29 10.59 -15.18
C PRO A 77 -2.12 9.43 -14.64
N GLU A 78 -2.92 8.77 -15.49
CA GLU A 78 -3.67 7.58 -15.12
C GLU A 78 -2.78 6.37 -14.80
N MET A 79 -1.51 6.38 -15.26
CA MET A 79 -0.54 5.31 -15.07
C MET A 79 -1.15 3.93 -15.42
N SER A 80 -1.05 2.94 -14.54
CA SER A 80 -1.69 1.62 -14.72
C SER A 80 -2.80 1.36 -13.69
N THR A 81 -3.33 2.40 -13.05
CA THR A 81 -4.33 2.30 -11.96
C THR A 81 -5.56 1.51 -12.35
N ILE A 82 -6.08 1.68 -13.57
CA ILE A 82 -7.25 0.95 -14.07
C ILE A 82 -6.99 -0.55 -14.14
N ASP A 83 -5.80 -0.96 -14.59
CA ASP A 83 -5.47 -2.38 -14.69
C ASP A 83 -5.14 -3.00 -13.31
N VAL A 84 -4.55 -2.23 -12.39
CA VAL A 84 -4.42 -2.61 -10.97
C VAL A 84 -5.81 -2.81 -10.36
N THR A 85 -6.75 -1.92 -10.62
CA THR A 85 -8.15 -2.02 -10.15
C THR A 85 -8.83 -3.29 -10.65
N LYS A 86 -8.69 -3.62 -11.94
CA LYS A 86 -9.23 -4.88 -12.51
C LYS A 86 -8.63 -6.11 -11.81
N ALA A 87 -7.33 -6.09 -11.52
CA ALA A 87 -6.67 -7.18 -10.81
C ALA A 87 -7.16 -7.33 -9.35
N ILE A 88 -7.44 -6.20 -8.66
CA ILE A 88 -8.04 -6.20 -7.32
C ILE A 88 -9.44 -6.82 -7.37
N MET A 89 -10.28 -6.37 -8.30
CA MET A 89 -11.64 -6.87 -8.45
C MET A 89 -11.67 -8.37 -8.80
N ALA A 90 -10.76 -8.83 -9.67
CA ALA A 90 -10.62 -10.25 -9.99
C ALA A 90 -10.16 -11.08 -8.77
N ALA A 91 -9.28 -10.53 -7.92
CA ALA A 91 -8.89 -11.21 -6.69
C ALA A 91 -10.06 -11.33 -5.68
N MET A 92 -10.96 -10.34 -5.66
CA MET A 92 -12.20 -10.43 -4.85
C MET A 92 -13.14 -11.51 -5.39
N ASP A 93 -13.26 -11.67 -6.72
CA ASP A 93 -14.06 -12.73 -7.33
C ASP A 93 -13.51 -14.15 -7.05
N GLU A 94 -12.24 -14.26 -6.71
CA GLU A 94 -11.56 -15.51 -6.33
C GLU A 94 -11.57 -15.77 -4.80
N ASP A 95 -12.32 -15.01 -4.03
CA ASP A 95 -12.44 -15.13 -2.57
C ASP A 95 -11.06 -15.10 -1.86
N ILE A 96 -10.18 -14.18 -2.24
CA ILE A 96 -8.88 -14.00 -1.58
C ILE A 96 -9.08 -13.31 -0.23
N ASP A 97 -8.66 -13.92 0.88
CA ASP A 97 -8.91 -13.41 2.24
C ASP A 97 -8.27 -12.04 2.51
N PHE A 98 -7.07 -11.78 1.96
CA PHE A 98 -6.38 -10.50 2.12
C PHE A 98 -5.79 -10.02 0.81
N ILE A 99 -6.15 -8.82 0.39
CA ILE A 99 -5.64 -8.17 -0.82
C ILE A 99 -4.89 -6.90 -0.43
N LEU A 100 -3.57 -6.87 -0.68
CA LEU A 100 -2.75 -5.67 -0.58
C LEU A 100 -2.48 -5.12 -1.96
N ALA A 101 -2.90 -3.90 -2.21
CA ALA A 101 -2.63 -3.22 -3.47
C ALA A 101 -2.06 -1.81 -3.27
N ASN A 102 -1.35 -1.31 -4.28
CA ASN A 102 -0.81 0.04 -4.29
C ASN A 102 -1.19 0.78 -5.58
N PHE A 103 -1.64 2.02 -5.44
CA PHE A 103 -1.80 2.99 -6.52
C PHE A 103 -0.61 3.93 -6.53
N ALA A 104 0.19 3.87 -7.58
CA ALA A 104 1.45 4.59 -7.66
C ALA A 104 1.30 6.09 -7.95
N ASN A 105 0.14 6.53 -8.47
CA ASN A 105 -0.07 7.88 -9.00
C ASN A 105 0.26 9.01 -8.02
N PRO A 106 -0.23 9.03 -6.76
CA PRO A 106 -0.01 10.16 -5.88
C PRO A 106 1.47 10.45 -5.66
N ASP A 107 2.27 9.41 -5.42
CA ASP A 107 3.70 9.52 -5.20
C ASP A 107 4.47 9.82 -6.49
N MET A 108 4.27 9.01 -7.53
CA MET A 108 5.03 9.14 -8.78
C MET A 108 4.76 10.47 -9.49
N LEU A 109 3.54 10.98 -9.43
CA LEU A 109 3.17 12.28 -10.01
C LEU A 109 3.63 13.44 -9.12
N GLY A 110 3.54 13.29 -7.79
CA GLY A 110 4.08 14.25 -6.84
C GLY A 110 5.56 14.54 -7.11
N HIS A 111 6.36 13.52 -7.35
CA HIS A 111 7.77 13.64 -7.72
C HIS A 111 8.03 14.39 -9.03
N THR A 112 7.05 14.51 -9.92
CA THR A 112 7.21 15.30 -11.16
C THR A 112 7.10 16.79 -10.95
N GLY A 113 6.47 17.24 -9.85
CA GLY A 113 6.14 18.63 -9.59
C GLY A 113 5.02 19.18 -10.49
N ASN A 114 4.40 18.36 -11.33
CA ASN A 114 3.34 18.76 -12.24
C ASN A 114 1.98 18.65 -11.55
N ILE A 115 1.56 19.73 -10.88
CA ILE A 115 0.30 19.77 -10.11
C ILE A 115 -0.93 19.40 -10.95
N PRO A 116 -1.14 19.91 -12.17
CA PRO A 116 -2.29 19.51 -12.99
C PRO A 116 -2.31 18.01 -13.32
N ALA A 117 -1.16 17.40 -13.59
CA ALA A 117 -1.07 15.97 -13.83
C ALA A 117 -1.34 15.17 -12.56
N THR A 118 -0.86 15.64 -11.41
CA THR A 118 -1.11 15.00 -10.11
C THR A 118 -2.59 15.02 -9.76
N VAL A 119 -3.29 16.15 -9.93
CA VAL A 119 -4.74 16.24 -9.74
C VAL A 119 -5.47 15.23 -10.62
N LYS A 120 -5.12 15.17 -11.92
CA LYS A 120 -5.74 14.19 -12.83
C LYS A 120 -5.48 12.74 -12.41
N GLY A 121 -4.27 12.43 -11.93
CA GLY A 121 -3.95 11.10 -11.40
C GLY A 121 -4.77 10.75 -10.16
N LEU A 122 -4.98 11.72 -9.24
CA LEU A 122 -5.83 11.55 -8.06
C LEU A 122 -7.31 11.33 -8.43
N GLU A 123 -7.83 12.06 -9.43
CA GLU A 123 -9.19 11.85 -9.94
C GLU A 123 -9.39 10.43 -10.47
N VAL A 124 -8.37 9.86 -11.13
CA VAL A 124 -8.40 8.46 -11.59
C VAL A 124 -8.35 7.50 -10.41
N CYS A 125 -7.53 7.76 -9.39
CA CYS A 125 -7.49 6.95 -8.17
C CYS A 125 -8.85 6.97 -7.47
N ASP A 126 -9.47 8.13 -7.30
CA ASP A 126 -10.78 8.29 -6.68
C ASP A 126 -11.86 7.49 -7.42
N PHE A 127 -11.93 7.62 -8.75
CA PHE A 127 -12.83 6.83 -9.58
C PHE A 127 -12.60 5.32 -9.40
N CYS A 128 -11.36 4.88 -9.39
CA CYS A 128 -10.99 3.46 -9.24
C CYS A 128 -11.32 2.94 -7.83
N ILE A 129 -11.09 3.74 -6.78
CA ILE A 129 -11.49 3.40 -5.42
C ILE A 129 -13.01 3.24 -5.35
N GLY A 130 -13.78 4.12 -5.99
CA GLY A 130 -15.23 3.97 -6.08
C GLY A 130 -15.65 2.61 -6.66
N LYS A 131 -14.99 2.15 -7.73
CA LYS A 131 -15.26 0.82 -8.33
C LYS A 131 -14.85 -0.34 -7.42
N ILE A 132 -13.76 -0.19 -6.67
CA ILE A 132 -13.35 -1.19 -5.68
C ILE A 132 -14.35 -1.27 -4.55
N LEU A 133 -14.86 -0.12 -4.05
CA LEU A 133 -15.86 -0.08 -2.99
C LEU A 133 -17.18 -0.74 -3.41
N GLU A 134 -17.67 -0.45 -4.63
CA GLU A 134 -18.85 -1.12 -5.20
C GLU A 134 -18.65 -2.65 -5.23
N LYS A 135 -17.51 -3.11 -5.74
CA LYS A 135 -17.18 -4.54 -5.82
C LYS A 135 -16.98 -5.19 -4.45
N ALA A 136 -16.37 -4.46 -3.52
CA ALA A 136 -16.16 -4.91 -2.14
C ALA A 136 -17.49 -5.17 -1.41
N GLU A 137 -18.47 -4.29 -1.59
CA GLU A 137 -19.82 -4.47 -1.04
C GLU A 137 -20.49 -5.74 -1.59
N GLU A 138 -20.41 -5.97 -2.91
CA GLU A 138 -20.95 -7.17 -3.56
C GLU A 138 -20.32 -8.47 -3.05
N ASN A 139 -19.00 -8.47 -2.74
CA ASN A 139 -18.24 -9.64 -2.33
C ASN A 139 -17.97 -9.69 -0.81
N PHE A 140 -18.60 -8.82 -0.02
CA PHE A 140 -18.46 -8.75 1.45
C PHE A 140 -17.04 -8.47 1.96
N TYR A 141 -16.28 -7.65 1.23
CA TYR A 141 -14.99 -7.16 1.67
C TYR A 141 -15.09 -5.85 2.43
N GLU A 142 -14.24 -5.70 3.45
CA GLU A 142 -13.94 -4.41 4.05
C GLU A 142 -12.72 -3.80 3.35
N VAL A 143 -12.78 -2.53 2.99
CA VAL A 143 -11.68 -1.82 2.35
C VAL A 143 -11.00 -0.88 3.35
N VAL A 144 -9.69 -1.01 3.49
CA VAL A 144 -8.85 -0.10 4.27
C VAL A 144 -7.99 0.71 3.31
N ILE A 145 -8.02 2.03 3.44
CA ILE A 145 -7.27 2.96 2.60
C ILE A 145 -6.31 3.75 3.48
N THR A 146 -5.04 3.74 3.11
CA THR A 146 -4.00 4.53 3.78
C THR A 146 -2.87 4.86 2.80
N SER A 147 -1.84 5.56 3.27
CA SER A 147 -0.59 5.82 2.55
C SER A 147 0.60 5.54 3.46
N ASP A 148 1.74 5.22 2.88
CA ASP A 148 3.01 4.99 3.58
C ASP A 148 3.71 6.31 3.99
N HIS A 149 3.48 7.40 3.26
CA HIS A 149 3.99 8.75 3.54
C HIS A 149 3.16 9.81 2.79
N GLY A 150 3.38 11.07 3.09
CA GLY A 150 2.86 12.20 2.34
C GLY A 150 3.78 12.57 1.17
N ASN A 151 3.21 13.17 0.12
CA ASN A 151 3.92 13.70 -1.05
C ASN A 151 3.04 14.75 -1.76
N CYS A 152 2.02 14.31 -2.48
CA CYS A 152 1.23 15.15 -3.38
C CYS A 152 0.30 16.15 -2.67
N GLU A 153 0.10 16.04 -1.37
CA GLU A 153 -0.67 17.02 -0.58
C GLU A 153 0.08 18.32 -0.36
N TYR A 154 1.41 18.33 -0.59
CA TYR A 154 2.24 19.51 -0.41
C TYR A 154 3.26 19.65 -1.52
N MET A 155 2.81 20.11 -2.69
CA MET A 155 3.62 20.24 -3.90
C MET A 155 4.13 21.68 -4.15
N LYS A 156 3.82 22.63 -3.26
CA LYS A 156 4.22 24.03 -3.38
C LYS A 156 4.44 24.63 -2.01
N ASP A 157 5.58 25.31 -1.82
CA ASP A 157 5.85 26.05 -0.58
C ASP A 157 5.16 27.41 -0.54
N ILE A 158 5.33 28.14 0.56
CA ILE A 158 4.74 29.46 0.78
C ILE A 158 5.26 30.51 -0.20
N ASP A 159 6.47 30.32 -0.73
CA ASP A 159 7.11 31.20 -1.70
C ASP A 159 6.74 30.85 -3.14
N GLY A 160 5.98 29.76 -3.32
CA GLY A 160 5.53 29.28 -4.63
C GLY A 160 6.51 28.32 -5.33
N ASN A 161 7.59 27.88 -4.67
CA ASN A 161 8.51 26.90 -5.23
C ASN A 161 7.89 25.50 -5.26
N ILE A 162 8.20 24.75 -6.29
CA ILE A 162 7.71 23.37 -6.42
C ILE A 162 8.46 22.45 -5.47
N ILE A 163 7.71 21.68 -4.70
CA ILE A 163 8.16 20.62 -3.81
C ILE A 163 7.89 19.27 -4.48
N VAL A 164 8.91 18.42 -4.52
CA VAL A 164 8.84 17.07 -5.14
C VAL A 164 9.28 15.96 -4.19
N GLN A 165 9.57 16.28 -2.94
CA GLN A 165 10.00 15.35 -1.91
C GLN A 165 8.81 14.84 -1.10
N HIS A 166 9.00 13.69 -0.44
CA HIS A 166 8.06 13.21 0.56
C HIS A 166 7.94 14.19 1.72
N THR A 167 6.78 14.21 2.33
CA THR A 167 6.49 15.02 3.53
C THR A 167 6.36 14.13 4.76
N THR A 168 6.46 14.75 5.93
CA THR A 168 6.17 14.13 7.22
C THR A 168 4.73 14.39 7.69
N ASN A 169 3.88 14.87 6.81
CA ASN A 169 2.47 15.11 7.09
C ASN A 169 1.75 13.80 7.43
N LYS A 170 0.73 13.90 8.25
CA LYS A 170 -0.13 12.75 8.55
C LYS A 170 -0.86 12.30 7.30
N VAL A 171 -0.98 10.99 7.13
CA VAL A 171 -1.70 10.35 6.03
C VAL A 171 -3.08 9.89 6.50
N PRO A 172 -4.06 9.75 5.59
CA PRO A 172 -5.38 9.25 5.95
C PRO A 172 -5.31 7.77 6.34
N PHE A 173 -6.20 7.36 7.25
CA PHE A 173 -6.52 5.97 7.51
C PHE A 173 -8.05 5.84 7.55
N VAL A 174 -8.60 5.13 6.59
CA VAL A 174 -10.06 5.03 6.37
C VAL A 174 -10.47 3.57 6.25
N ILE A 175 -11.58 3.21 6.88
CA ILE A 175 -12.24 1.90 6.69
C ILE A 175 -13.60 2.14 6.03
N SER A 176 -13.95 1.34 5.03
CA SER A 176 -15.21 1.47 4.28
C SER A 176 -16.46 1.25 5.13
N SER A 177 -16.35 0.45 6.16
CA SER A 177 -17.47 0.07 7.02
C SER A 177 -17.72 1.07 8.14
N THR A 178 -18.98 1.38 8.40
CA THR A 178 -19.42 2.23 9.52
C THR A 178 -19.55 1.47 10.85
N LYS A 179 -19.37 0.15 10.84
CA LYS A 179 -19.42 -0.65 12.07
C LYS A 179 -18.24 -0.42 13.01
N TYR A 180 -17.14 0.13 12.47
CA TYR A 180 -15.93 0.42 13.23
C TYR A 180 -15.85 1.87 13.65
N LYS A 181 -15.44 2.10 14.89
CA LYS A 181 -15.03 3.42 15.37
C LYS A 181 -13.52 3.45 15.50
N LEU A 182 -12.89 4.49 15.00
CA LEU A 182 -11.43 4.64 14.97
C LEU A 182 -10.95 5.66 16.01
N LYS A 183 -9.76 5.40 16.57
CA LYS A 183 -8.98 6.42 17.26
C LYS A 183 -8.64 7.56 16.31
N ASN A 184 -8.51 8.76 16.84
CA ASN A 184 -8.24 9.97 16.04
C ASN A 184 -6.84 9.97 15.40
N GLU A 185 -5.90 9.26 15.98
CA GLU A 185 -4.50 9.21 15.55
C GLU A 185 -3.88 7.84 15.78
N GLY A 186 -2.86 7.53 14.96
CA GLY A 186 -2.04 6.35 15.05
C GLY A 186 -0.77 6.49 14.24
N SER A 187 -0.08 5.40 14.05
CA SER A 187 1.13 5.30 13.23
C SER A 187 1.06 4.13 12.26
N LEU A 188 1.98 4.06 11.31
CA LEU A 188 1.98 3.01 10.30
C LEU A 188 2.09 1.60 10.91
N CYS A 189 2.75 1.45 12.07
CA CYS A 189 2.83 0.16 12.76
C CYS A 189 1.48 -0.31 13.33
N ASP A 190 0.47 0.56 13.40
CA ASP A 190 -0.87 0.24 13.90
C ASP A 190 -1.81 -0.28 12.81
N VAL A 191 -1.44 -0.10 11.53
CA VAL A 191 -2.28 -0.49 10.38
C VAL A 191 -2.55 -2.00 10.39
N ILE A 192 -1.52 -2.82 10.41
CA ILE A 192 -1.69 -4.28 10.40
C ILE A 192 -2.34 -4.81 11.68
N PRO A 193 -1.96 -4.37 12.89
CA PRO A 193 -2.72 -4.71 14.11
C PRO A 193 -4.21 -4.38 14.04
N THR A 194 -4.59 -3.29 13.35
CA THR A 194 -6.00 -2.95 13.13
C THR A 194 -6.69 -3.95 12.20
N ILE A 195 -6.03 -4.33 11.10
CA ILE A 195 -6.54 -5.34 10.16
C ILE A 195 -6.68 -6.71 10.83
N ILE A 196 -5.70 -7.12 11.64
CA ILE A 196 -5.75 -8.34 12.44
C ILE A 196 -6.95 -8.34 13.39
N ASP A 197 -7.23 -7.20 14.03
CA ASP A 197 -8.37 -7.03 14.92
C ASP A 197 -9.71 -7.08 14.15
N MET A 198 -9.75 -6.56 12.90
CA MET A 198 -10.91 -6.71 12.00
C MET A 198 -11.15 -8.17 11.58
N PHE A 199 -10.10 -8.96 11.42
CA PHE A 199 -10.18 -10.40 11.14
C PHE A 199 -10.53 -11.23 12.39
N GLU A 200 -10.54 -10.63 13.58
CA GLU A 200 -10.76 -11.31 14.86
C GLU A 200 -9.76 -12.46 15.11
N ILE A 201 -8.53 -12.32 14.63
CA ILE A 201 -7.43 -13.27 14.83
C ILE A 201 -6.39 -12.74 15.82
N SER A 202 -5.56 -13.63 16.37
CA SER A 202 -4.55 -13.25 17.37
C SER A 202 -3.41 -12.44 16.73
N LYS A 203 -3.02 -11.34 17.35
CA LYS A 203 -1.87 -10.54 16.92
C LYS A 203 -0.56 -11.24 17.29
N PRO A 204 0.40 -11.45 16.37
CA PRO A 204 1.75 -11.91 16.66
C PRO A 204 2.47 -11.02 17.69
N GLU A 205 3.30 -11.61 18.55
CA GLU A 205 4.03 -10.87 19.61
C GLU A 205 5.06 -9.90 19.04
N GLU A 206 5.62 -10.21 17.87
CA GLU A 206 6.59 -9.37 17.17
C GLU A 206 6.00 -8.04 16.66
N MET A 207 4.68 -7.95 16.49
CA MET A 207 4.01 -6.73 16.08
C MET A 207 3.83 -5.79 17.28
N THR A 208 4.59 -4.70 17.29
CA THR A 208 4.62 -3.72 18.40
C THR A 208 3.46 -2.72 18.36
N GLY A 209 2.82 -2.51 17.22
CA GLY A 209 1.68 -1.60 17.06
C GLY A 209 0.42 -2.08 17.77
N SER A 210 -0.58 -1.22 17.84
CA SER A 210 -1.88 -1.45 18.49
C SER A 210 -3.03 -1.18 17.53
N SER A 211 -4.13 -1.92 17.66
CA SER A 211 -5.34 -1.65 16.89
C SER A 211 -5.84 -0.21 17.09
N LEU A 212 -6.24 0.42 15.99
CA LEU A 212 -6.91 1.72 15.98
C LEU A 212 -8.41 1.62 16.21
N LEU A 213 -8.97 0.41 16.29
CA LEU A 213 -10.39 0.23 16.62
C LEU A 213 -10.67 0.61 18.06
N ILE A 214 -11.76 1.36 18.27
CA ILE A 214 -12.31 1.61 19.61
C ILE A 214 -13.27 0.45 19.92
N LYS A 215 -12.96 -0.32 20.95
CA LYS A 215 -13.85 -1.35 21.50
C LYS A 215 -14.77 -0.69 22.54
N ASP A 216 -16.06 -0.91 22.40
CA ASP A 216 -17.06 -0.44 23.37
C ASP A 216 -16.91 -1.17 24.71
#